data_00e154941d071df74c28a7372fd9aac6
#
_entry.id   00e154941d071df74c28a7372fd9aac6
#
_cell.length_a   1.000
_cell.length_b   1.000
_cell.length_c   1.000
_cell.angle_alpha   90.00
_cell.angle_beta   90.00
_cell.angle_gamma   90.00
#
_symmetry.space_group_name_H-M   'P 1'
#
loop_
_entity.id
_entity.type
_entity.pdbx_description
1 polymer ?
#
loop_
_entity_poly.entity_id
_entity_poly.type
_entity_poly.pdbx_seq_one_letter_code
_entity_poly.pdbx_strand_id
1 'polypeptide(L)'
;MTPPNSGRIAAFGLASLLVGFSLWHMFQFRVPFPFWDMIRVEAFLDDHFDRGWNLAGLATITQNEHRPVFPLLLWIADHAWFASTGVLVIVFDAALLAGISVLWMGWMRSATRPGSRRIALMTAVAVVIFWPAQGENLTWPVQANSLFSLTALLTAIHALLASER
;
A
#
# COMPACT_ATOMS: atom_id res chain seq x y z
N MET A 1 -32.58 -28.01 -2.39
CA MET A 1 -32.42 -26.57 -2.60
C MET A 1 -31.45 -26.09 -1.56
N THR A 2 -30.23 -25.74 -1.95
CA THR A 2 -29.28 -25.08 -1.03
C THR A 2 -29.78 -23.69 -0.72
N PRO A 3 -29.89 -23.30 0.57
CA PRO A 3 -30.33 -21.94 0.92
C PRO A 3 -29.40 -20.91 0.27
N PRO A 4 -29.98 -19.82 -0.19
CA PRO A 4 -29.21 -18.85 -0.95
C PRO A 4 -28.09 -18.27 -0.10
N ASN A 5 -27.05 -18.04 -0.73
CA ASN A 5 -25.84 -17.24 -0.57
C ASN A 5 -25.86 -16.03 0.41
N SER A 6 -26.83 -15.92 1.31
CA SER A 6 -26.97 -14.78 2.23
C SER A 6 -25.71 -14.51 3.06
N GLY A 7 -25.09 -15.56 3.60
CA GLY A 7 -23.83 -15.44 4.32
C GLY A 7 -22.66 -14.99 3.45
N ARG A 8 -22.66 -15.37 2.17
CA ARG A 8 -21.65 -14.92 1.22
C ARG A 8 -21.83 -13.44 0.87
N ILE A 9 -23.06 -13.05 0.60
CA ILE A 9 -23.41 -11.66 0.29
C ILE A 9 -23.07 -10.76 1.47
N ALA A 10 -23.40 -11.19 2.70
CA ALA A 10 -23.07 -10.45 3.91
C ALA A 10 -21.56 -10.32 4.11
N ALA A 11 -20.77 -11.40 3.89
CA ALA A 11 -19.32 -11.37 4.01
C ALA A 11 -18.67 -10.43 2.98
N PHE A 12 -19.13 -10.47 1.73
CA PHE A 12 -18.67 -9.56 0.69
C PHE A 12 -19.08 -8.11 0.99
N GLY A 13 -20.30 -7.88 1.44
CA GLY A 13 -20.78 -6.55 1.83
C GLY A 13 -19.93 -5.95 2.95
N LEU A 14 -19.67 -6.73 4.00
CA LEU A 14 -18.83 -6.29 5.12
C LEU A 14 -17.38 -5.99 4.68
N ALA A 15 -16.77 -6.88 3.88
CA ALA A 15 -15.43 -6.66 3.37
C ALA A 15 -15.35 -5.41 2.49
N SER A 16 -16.34 -5.19 1.61
CA SER A 16 -16.40 -4.01 0.75
C SER A 16 -16.57 -2.72 1.54
N LEU A 17 -17.41 -2.73 2.57
CA LEU A 17 -17.59 -1.59 3.47
C LEU A 17 -16.30 -1.26 4.22
N LEU A 18 -15.61 -2.28 4.73
CA LEU A 18 -14.35 -2.09 5.44
C LEU A 18 -13.26 -1.53 4.51
N VAL A 19 -13.09 -2.10 3.32
CA VAL A 19 -12.15 -1.60 2.32
C VAL A 19 -12.48 -0.17 1.92
N GLY A 20 -13.74 0.12 1.62
CA GLY A 20 -14.19 1.46 1.27
C GLY A 20 -13.95 2.47 2.39
N PHE A 21 -14.24 2.10 3.64
CA PHE A 21 -13.97 2.93 4.81
C PHE A 21 -12.47 3.18 4.98
N SER A 22 -11.63 2.15 4.84
CA SER A 22 -10.18 2.30 4.98
C SER A 22 -9.58 3.19 3.88
N LEU A 23 -10.00 3.02 2.64
CA LEU A 23 -9.58 3.89 1.54
C LEU A 23 -10.02 5.33 1.76
N TRP A 24 -11.28 5.55 2.17
CA TRP A 24 -11.76 6.87 2.55
C TRP A 24 -10.93 7.47 3.68
N HIS A 25 -10.62 6.68 4.72
CA HIS A 25 -9.79 7.11 5.84
C HIS A 25 -8.38 7.50 5.39
N MET A 26 -7.76 6.70 4.53
CA MET A 26 -6.45 7.03 3.96
C MET A 26 -6.46 8.39 3.25
N PHE A 27 -7.47 8.66 2.43
CA PHE A 27 -7.60 9.94 1.73
C PHE A 27 -7.92 11.10 2.65
N GLN A 28 -8.80 10.91 3.62
CA GLN A 28 -9.27 11.97 4.52
C GLN A 28 -8.20 12.39 5.54
N PHE A 29 -7.46 11.42 6.06
CA PHE A 29 -6.49 11.61 7.11
C PHE A 29 -5.04 11.48 6.63
N ARG A 30 -4.83 11.55 5.30
CA ARG A 30 -3.48 11.58 4.75
C ARG A 30 -2.70 12.74 5.38
N VAL A 31 -1.48 12.43 5.76
CA VAL A 31 -0.57 13.44 6.28
C VAL A 31 0.05 14.16 5.07
N PRO A 32 -0.23 15.47 4.90
CA PRO A 32 0.46 16.23 3.88
C PRO A 32 1.96 16.25 4.20
N PHE A 33 2.76 16.20 3.16
CA PHE A 33 4.20 16.34 3.27
C PHE A 33 4.57 17.78 3.68
N PRO A 34 5.58 17.99 4.53
CA PRO A 34 6.44 17.05 5.26
C PRO A 34 5.95 16.77 6.68
N PHE A 35 6.16 15.55 7.17
CA PHE A 35 5.85 15.19 8.53
C PHE A 35 7.07 14.54 9.21
N TRP A 36 7.46 15.08 10.38
CA TRP A 36 8.52 14.57 11.26
C TRP A 36 9.88 14.38 10.56
N ASP A 37 10.35 13.15 10.43
CA ASP A 37 11.65 12.80 9.84
C ASP A 37 11.77 13.18 8.35
N MET A 38 10.66 13.53 7.72
CA MET A 38 10.62 13.92 6.33
C MET A 38 11.09 15.38 6.10
N ILE A 39 11.26 16.18 7.15
CA ILE A 39 11.76 17.58 7.06
C ILE A 39 13.11 17.65 6.33
N ARG A 40 13.98 16.65 6.54
CA ARG A 40 15.27 16.56 5.83
C ARG A 40 15.11 16.27 4.35
N VAL A 41 14.12 15.47 4.02
CA VAL A 41 13.80 15.12 2.63
C VAL A 41 13.21 16.32 1.93
N GLU A 42 12.36 17.11 2.60
CA GLU A 42 11.81 18.34 2.03
C GLU A 42 12.90 19.37 1.75
N ALA A 43 13.77 19.66 2.72
CA ALA A 43 14.89 20.56 2.50
C ALA A 43 15.77 20.14 1.31
N PHE A 44 15.93 18.83 1.10
CA PHE A 44 16.60 18.30 -0.06
C PHE A 44 15.79 18.50 -1.36
N LEU A 45 14.48 18.29 -1.32
CA LEU A 45 13.62 18.49 -2.47
C LEU A 45 13.59 19.97 -2.87
N ASP A 46 13.45 20.89 -1.92
CA ASP A 46 13.48 22.33 -2.16
C ASP A 46 14.80 22.76 -2.80
N ASP A 47 15.94 22.30 -2.26
CA ASP A 47 17.26 22.59 -2.83
C ASP A 47 17.39 22.05 -4.28
N HIS A 48 16.79 20.90 -4.58
CA HIS A 48 16.83 20.30 -5.91
C HIS A 48 15.88 20.96 -6.90
N PHE A 49 14.72 21.40 -6.46
CA PHE A 49 13.78 22.14 -7.32
C PHE A 49 14.33 23.53 -7.64
N ASP A 50 15.00 24.18 -6.68
CA ASP A 50 15.56 25.51 -6.86
C ASP A 50 16.89 25.51 -7.64
N ARG A 51 17.74 24.52 -7.46
CA ARG A 51 19.11 24.48 -8.01
C ARG A 51 19.33 23.49 -9.14
N GLY A 52 18.33 22.66 -9.44
CA GLY A 52 18.38 21.63 -10.47
C GLY A 52 18.71 20.23 -9.92
N TRP A 53 18.31 19.22 -10.69
CA TRP A 53 18.34 17.82 -10.30
C TRP A 53 19.75 17.25 -10.17
N ASN A 54 20.06 16.70 -9.00
CA ASN A 54 21.26 15.90 -8.75
C ASN A 54 20.85 14.45 -8.43
N LEU A 55 20.82 13.59 -9.45
CA LEU A 55 20.47 12.16 -9.29
C LEU A 55 21.42 11.41 -8.34
N ALA A 56 22.70 11.82 -8.28
CA ALA A 56 23.64 11.25 -7.32
C ALA A 56 23.26 11.62 -5.88
N GLY A 57 22.76 12.83 -5.66
CA GLY A 57 22.23 13.27 -4.38
C GLY A 57 21.03 12.43 -3.90
N LEU A 58 20.13 12.06 -4.83
CA LEU A 58 18.99 11.16 -4.53
C LEU A 58 19.44 9.82 -3.94
N ALA A 59 20.52 9.24 -4.47
CA ALA A 59 21.05 7.97 -4.00
C ALA A 59 21.75 8.06 -2.64
N THR A 60 22.12 9.27 -2.21
CA THR A 60 22.86 9.52 -0.94
C THR A 60 21.94 9.93 0.21
N ILE A 61 20.70 10.32 -0.07
CA ILE A 61 19.75 10.65 1.00
C ILE A 61 19.51 9.43 1.87
N THR A 62 19.67 9.63 3.15
CA THR A 62 19.32 8.66 4.17
C THR A 62 18.22 9.23 5.05
N GLN A 63 17.18 8.43 5.30
CA GLN A 63 16.19 8.69 6.32
C GLN A 63 16.38 7.65 7.42
N ASN A 64 16.80 8.08 8.58
CA ASN A 64 17.34 7.20 9.60
C ASN A 64 18.45 6.32 9.01
N GLU A 65 18.34 5.00 9.10
CA GLU A 65 19.32 4.05 8.55
C GLU A 65 18.93 3.54 7.14
N HIS A 66 17.83 4.04 6.57
CA HIS A 66 17.28 3.58 5.29
C HIS A 66 17.56 4.58 4.16
N ARG A 67 17.68 4.05 2.95
CA ARG A 67 17.76 4.84 1.71
C ARG A 67 16.41 4.78 0.98
N PRO A 68 15.52 5.74 1.18
CA PRO A 68 14.16 5.69 0.64
C PRO A 68 14.10 6.15 -0.84
N VAL A 69 14.96 5.59 -1.70
CA VAL A 69 15.08 6.03 -3.11
C VAL A 69 13.73 5.98 -3.81
N PHE A 70 13.00 4.87 -3.67
CA PHE A 70 11.72 4.70 -4.35
C PHE A 70 10.60 5.59 -3.78
N PRO A 71 10.35 5.66 -2.46
CA PRO A 71 9.43 6.64 -1.91
C PRO A 71 9.78 8.08 -2.28
N LEU A 72 11.07 8.40 -2.32
CA LEU A 72 11.54 9.73 -2.70
C LEU A 72 11.12 10.11 -4.11
N LEU A 73 11.18 9.19 -5.08
CA LEU A 73 10.68 9.43 -6.43
C LEU A 73 9.17 9.70 -6.46
N LEU A 74 8.40 9.00 -5.61
CA LEU A 74 6.97 9.27 -5.46
C LEU A 74 6.71 10.65 -4.87
N TRP A 75 7.48 11.06 -3.87
CA TRP A 75 7.34 12.38 -3.26
C TRP A 75 7.71 13.50 -4.21
N ILE A 76 8.77 13.33 -4.99
CA ILE A 76 9.13 14.24 -6.07
C ILE A 76 7.97 14.41 -7.05
N ALA A 77 7.38 13.31 -7.47
CA ALA A 77 6.25 13.33 -8.38
C ALA A 77 5.00 13.97 -7.73
N ASP A 78 4.74 13.68 -6.46
CA ASP A 78 3.64 14.30 -5.72
C ASP A 78 3.85 15.82 -5.55
N HIS A 79 5.07 16.24 -5.25
CA HIS A 79 5.42 17.66 -5.20
C HIS A 79 5.20 18.33 -6.55
N ALA A 80 5.74 17.75 -7.63
CA ALA A 80 5.68 18.34 -8.97
C ALA A 80 4.27 18.41 -9.55
N TRP A 81 3.41 17.43 -9.27
CA TRP A 81 2.09 17.30 -9.91
C TRP A 81 0.91 17.57 -8.99
N PHE A 82 1.11 17.42 -7.68
CA PHE A 82 0.03 17.49 -6.68
C PHE A 82 0.35 18.46 -5.54
N ALA A 83 1.36 19.34 -5.70
CA ALA A 83 1.73 20.37 -4.72
C ALA A 83 1.94 19.80 -3.29
N SER A 84 2.60 18.66 -3.18
CA SER A 84 2.89 17.98 -1.90
C SER A 84 1.66 17.63 -1.06
N THR A 85 0.54 17.34 -1.70
CA THR A 85 -0.71 16.97 -0.99
C THR A 85 -0.71 15.54 -0.47
N GLY A 86 0.28 14.71 -0.82
CA GLY A 86 0.36 13.29 -0.48
C GLY A 86 -0.61 12.40 -1.26
N VAL A 87 -1.34 12.94 -2.23
CA VAL A 87 -2.35 12.19 -2.99
C VAL A 87 -1.73 11.08 -3.81
N LEU A 88 -0.63 11.34 -4.52
CA LEU A 88 0.02 10.32 -5.34
C LEU A 88 0.54 9.15 -4.49
N VAL A 89 1.12 9.45 -3.33
CA VAL A 89 1.64 8.44 -2.41
C VAL A 89 0.51 7.55 -1.89
N ILE A 90 -0.61 8.15 -1.45
CA ILE A 90 -1.77 7.38 -0.98
C ILE A 90 -2.39 6.52 -2.08
N VAL A 91 -2.50 7.03 -3.30
CA VAL A 91 -2.97 6.24 -4.45
C VAL A 91 -2.05 5.05 -4.70
N PHE A 92 -0.75 5.27 -4.61
CA PHE A 92 0.24 4.21 -4.78
C PHE A 92 0.16 3.16 -3.66
N ASP A 93 0.06 3.57 -2.39
CA ASP A 93 -0.12 2.68 -1.25
C ASP A 93 -1.40 1.85 -1.37
N ALA A 94 -2.50 2.47 -1.78
CA ALA A 94 -3.75 1.78 -2.06
C ALA A 94 -3.60 0.73 -3.17
N ALA A 95 -2.85 1.04 -4.23
CA ALA A 95 -2.55 0.10 -5.31
C ALA A 95 -1.69 -1.08 -4.83
N LEU A 96 -0.68 -0.83 -3.97
CA LEU A 96 0.13 -1.88 -3.36
C LEU A 96 -0.71 -2.80 -2.46
N LEU A 97 -1.57 -2.23 -1.61
CA LEU A 97 -2.49 -3.00 -0.76
C LEU A 97 -3.45 -3.87 -1.60
N ALA A 98 -3.96 -3.32 -2.71
CA ALA A 98 -4.77 -4.08 -3.66
C ALA A 98 -3.96 -5.23 -4.28
N GLY A 99 -2.71 -4.98 -4.70
CA GLY A 99 -1.79 -5.99 -5.23
C GLY A 99 -1.52 -7.12 -4.23
N ILE A 100 -1.18 -6.77 -2.99
CA ILE A 100 -1.01 -7.73 -1.88
C ILE A 100 -2.27 -8.57 -1.69
N SER A 101 -3.44 -7.92 -1.69
CA SER A 101 -4.72 -8.62 -1.56
C SER A 101 -4.98 -9.62 -2.69
N VAL A 102 -4.67 -9.25 -3.93
CA VAL A 102 -4.81 -10.11 -5.11
C VAL A 102 -3.88 -11.33 -5.01
N LEU A 103 -2.62 -11.14 -4.62
CA LEU A 103 -1.66 -12.24 -4.41
C LEU A 103 -2.14 -13.21 -3.34
N TRP A 104 -2.55 -12.71 -2.19
CA TRP A 104 -3.08 -13.53 -1.10
C TRP A 104 -4.36 -14.27 -1.50
N MET A 105 -5.28 -13.62 -2.17
CA MET A 105 -6.49 -14.26 -2.68
C MET A 105 -6.17 -15.36 -3.72
N GLY A 106 -5.17 -15.14 -4.56
CA GLY A 106 -4.65 -16.14 -5.49
C GLY A 106 -4.16 -17.38 -4.76
N TRP A 107 -3.33 -17.22 -3.72
CA TRP A 107 -2.85 -18.34 -2.90
C TRP A 107 -3.98 -19.06 -2.15
N MET A 108 -4.93 -18.34 -1.57
CA MET A 108 -6.08 -18.94 -0.91
C MET A 108 -6.92 -19.76 -1.89
N ARG A 109 -7.08 -19.30 -3.12
CA ARG A 109 -7.80 -20.06 -4.17
C ARG A 109 -7.10 -21.36 -4.54
N SER A 110 -5.77 -21.37 -4.60
CA SER A 110 -5.00 -22.58 -4.92
C SER A 110 -4.90 -23.55 -3.74
N ALA A 111 -4.82 -23.02 -2.51
CA ALA A 111 -4.63 -23.82 -1.29
C ALA A 111 -5.92 -24.38 -0.67
N THR A 112 -7.09 -23.87 -1.06
CA THR A 112 -8.36 -24.25 -0.42
C THR A 112 -9.41 -24.68 -1.43
N ARG A 113 -10.20 -25.70 -1.07
CA ARG A 113 -11.37 -26.11 -1.87
C ARG A 113 -12.43 -25.01 -1.89
N PRO A 114 -13.20 -24.87 -3.00
CA PRO A 114 -14.33 -23.95 -3.05
C PRO A 114 -15.32 -24.23 -1.92
N GLY A 115 -15.74 -23.18 -1.23
CA GLY A 115 -16.72 -23.31 -0.13
C GLY A 115 -16.68 -22.15 0.84
N SER A 116 -17.44 -22.24 1.91
CA SER A 116 -17.56 -21.21 2.95
C SER A 116 -16.22 -20.89 3.62
N ARG A 117 -15.37 -21.92 3.83
CA ARG A 117 -14.05 -21.76 4.43
C ARG A 117 -13.15 -20.84 3.57
N ARG A 118 -13.15 -21.02 2.24
CA ARG A 118 -12.38 -20.15 1.34
C ARG A 118 -12.85 -18.70 1.45
N ILE A 119 -14.16 -18.48 1.44
CA ILE A 119 -14.74 -17.15 1.54
C ILE A 119 -14.37 -16.51 2.88
N ALA A 120 -14.51 -17.23 3.99
CA ALA A 120 -14.13 -16.75 5.30
C ALA A 120 -12.65 -16.33 5.37
N LEU A 121 -11.74 -17.15 4.81
CA LEU A 121 -10.32 -16.83 4.75
C LEU A 121 -10.03 -15.59 3.88
N MET A 122 -10.65 -15.48 2.71
CA MET A 122 -10.48 -14.32 1.85
C MET A 122 -11.01 -13.04 2.51
N THR A 123 -12.15 -13.13 3.19
CA THR A 123 -12.71 -12.02 3.98
C THR A 123 -11.77 -11.65 5.12
N ALA A 124 -11.23 -12.61 5.86
CA ALA A 124 -10.29 -12.36 6.96
C ALA A 124 -9.02 -11.67 6.47
N VAL A 125 -8.47 -12.08 5.31
CA VAL A 125 -7.31 -11.42 4.68
C VAL A 125 -7.63 -9.97 4.35
N ALA A 126 -8.77 -9.71 3.71
CA ALA A 126 -9.18 -8.33 3.39
C ALA A 126 -9.34 -7.48 4.66
N VAL A 127 -9.96 -8.04 5.72
CA VAL A 127 -10.12 -7.37 7.02
C VAL A 127 -8.75 -7.05 7.62
N VAL A 128 -7.80 -7.95 7.61
CA VAL A 128 -6.45 -7.73 8.19
C VAL A 128 -5.68 -6.67 7.42
N ILE A 129 -5.70 -6.73 6.07
CA ILE A 129 -4.95 -5.80 5.22
C ILE A 129 -5.53 -4.38 5.32
N PHE A 130 -6.84 -4.26 5.33
CA PHE A 130 -7.54 -2.97 5.37
C PHE A 130 -8.08 -2.63 6.77
N TRP A 131 -7.42 -3.11 7.84
CA TRP A 131 -7.88 -2.84 9.19
C TRP A 131 -7.68 -1.36 9.57
N PRO A 132 -8.73 -0.62 9.93
CA PRO A 132 -8.64 0.82 10.20
C PRO A 132 -7.71 1.21 11.36
N ALA A 133 -7.46 0.30 12.30
CA ALA A 133 -6.50 0.54 13.38
C ALA A 133 -5.05 0.67 12.90
N GLN A 134 -4.76 0.33 11.64
CA GLN A 134 -3.48 0.65 10.99
C GLN A 134 -3.46 2.06 10.38
N GLY A 135 -4.36 2.95 10.83
CA GLY A 135 -4.55 4.29 10.26
C GLY A 135 -3.25 5.06 10.08
N GLU A 136 -2.37 5.08 11.08
CA GLU A 136 -1.06 5.72 10.95
C GLU A 136 -0.21 5.09 9.84
N ASN A 137 -0.19 3.77 9.76
CA ASN A 137 0.56 3.06 8.72
C ASN A 137 -0.02 3.28 7.32
N LEU A 138 -1.32 3.52 7.20
CA LEU A 138 -2.01 3.69 5.91
C LEU A 138 -2.06 5.16 5.45
N THR A 139 -1.88 6.10 6.37
CA THR A 139 -1.95 7.54 6.06
C THR A 139 -0.57 8.20 5.97
N TRP A 140 0.46 7.50 6.41
CA TRP A 140 1.82 8.03 6.47
C TRP A 140 2.64 7.62 5.22
N PRO A 141 3.11 8.59 4.43
CA PRO A 141 3.80 8.34 3.16
C PRO A 141 5.07 7.47 3.26
N VAL A 142 5.71 7.43 4.42
CA VAL A 142 6.91 6.59 4.67
C VAL A 142 6.60 5.10 4.53
N GLN A 143 5.36 4.70 4.76
CA GLN A 143 4.96 3.30 4.68
C GLN A 143 4.98 2.75 3.24
N ALA A 144 4.98 3.60 2.22
CA ALA A 144 5.17 3.19 0.82
C ALA A 144 6.40 2.29 0.64
N ASN A 145 7.50 2.55 1.38
CA ASN A 145 8.71 1.73 1.31
C ASN A 145 8.46 0.29 1.83
N SER A 146 7.79 0.17 2.96
CA SER A 146 7.47 -1.13 3.57
C SER A 146 6.48 -1.93 2.73
N LEU A 147 5.43 -1.27 2.23
CA LEU A 147 4.43 -1.88 1.36
C LEU A 147 5.03 -2.32 0.02
N PHE A 148 5.90 -1.50 -0.58
CA PHE A 148 6.61 -1.86 -1.80
C PHE A 148 7.51 -3.08 -1.59
N SER A 149 8.33 -3.10 -0.54
CA SER A 149 9.20 -4.21 -0.22
C SER A 149 8.43 -5.51 0.03
N LEU A 150 7.32 -5.44 0.77
CA LEU A 150 6.44 -6.58 1.00
C LEU A 150 5.81 -7.08 -0.31
N THR A 151 5.32 -6.17 -1.15
CA THR A 151 4.72 -6.54 -2.44
C THR A 151 5.75 -7.21 -3.36
N ALA A 152 6.96 -6.66 -3.44
CA ALA A 152 8.05 -7.24 -4.23
C ALA A 152 8.41 -8.65 -3.74
N LEU A 153 8.55 -8.85 -2.42
CA LEU A 153 8.83 -10.15 -1.83
C LEU A 153 7.72 -11.17 -2.14
N LEU A 154 6.46 -10.81 -1.92
CA LEU A 154 5.32 -11.68 -2.19
C LEU A 154 5.21 -12.04 -3.69
N THR A 155 5.49 -11.08 -4.56
CA THR A 155 5.52 -11.32 -6.02
C THR A 155 6.63 -12.28 -6.40
N ALA A 156 7.84 -12.12 -5.85
CA ALA A 156 8.96 -13.01 -6.09
C ALA A 156 8.65 -14.45 -5.62
N ILE A 157 8.08 -14.61 -4.42
CA ILE A 157 7.66 -15.92 -3.90
C ILE A 157 6.58 -16.53 -4.82
N HIS A 158 5.62 -15.73 -5.26
CA HIS A 158 4.57 -16.20 -6.17
C HIS A 158 5.16 -16.69 -7.51
N ALA A 159 6.10 -15.93 -8.08
CA ALA A 159 6.76 -16.30 -9.33
C ALA A 159 7.57 -17.60 -9.18
N LEU A 160 8.32 -17.78 -8.09
CA LEU A 160 9.04 -19.01 -7.79
C LEU A 160 8.11 -20.21 -7.68
N LEU A 161 7.02 -20.10 -6.93
CA LEU A 161 6.03 -21.19 -6.79
C LEU A 161 5.28 -21.49 -8.11
N ALA A 162 5.16 -20.52 -9.00
CA ALA A 162 4.55 -20.74 -10.33
C ALA A 162 5.51 -21.43 -11.30
N SER A 163 6.82 -21.21 -11.19
CA SER A 163 7.84 -21.83 -12.05
C SER A 163 8.07 -23.33 -11.76
N GLU A 164 7.66 -23.81 -10.59
CA GLU A 164 7.78 -25.22 -10.18
C GLU A 164 6.58 -26.08 -10.61
N ARG A 165 5.57 -25.51 -11.29
CA ARG A 165 4.35 -26.21 -11.76
C ARG A 165 4.37 -26.46 -13.26
#